data_3009b0077d89f129d53b5a72778609e2
#
_entry.id   3009b0077d89f129d53b5a72778609e2
#
_cell.length_a   1.000
_cell.length_b   1.000
_cell.length_c   1.000
_cell.angle_alpha   90.00
_cell.angle_beta   90.00
_cell.angle_gamma   90.00
#
_symmetry.space_group_name_H-M   'P 1'
#
loop_
_entity.id
_entity.type
_entity.pdbx_description
1 polymer ?
#
loop_
_entity_poly.entity_id
_entity_poly.type
_entity_poly.pdbx_seq_one_letter_code
_entity_poly.pdbx_strand_id
1 'polypeptide(L)'
;TPCQSSAASDVYKRQKLDEGNDEEFYSAPKFVYHLDSNFRHYLSNVYKKEIADYSTILDLMSSWDSYLPEDKKYKKVIGHGLNKQELEKNKILDTYWIQNFNLNQEIPLDNGSVDCCLMVAAWQYLQYPENLTREIARILSNQGKFLISFSNRAFWHKAPNIWTSST
;
A
#
# COMPACT_ATOMS: atom_id res chain seq x y z
N THR A 1 -9.75 9.23 35.94
CA THR A 1 -8.64 9.29 35.04
C THR A 1 -8.80 8.36 33.81
N PRO A 2 -9.76 8.62 32.91
CA PRO A 2 -9.98 7.78 31.72
C PRO A 2 -8.98 8.05 30.56
N CYS A 3 -8.28 9.20 30.57
CA CYS A 3 -7.47 9.65 29.44
C CYS A 3 -6.12 8.93 29.31
N GLN A 4 -5.51 8.47 30.40
CA GLN A 4 -4.22 7.75 30.34
C GLN A 4 -4.36 6.32 29.85
N SER A 5 -5.50 5.66 30.05
CA SER A 5 -5.73 4.29 29.57
C SER A 5 -5.93 4.22 28.03
N SER A 6 -6.49 5.27 27.42
CA SER A 6 -6.71 5.32 25.98
C SER A 6 -5.40 5.51 25.21
N ALA A 7 -4.54 6.44 25.64
CA ALA A 7 -3.25 6.69 24.99
C ALA A 7 -2.30 5.48 25.08
N ALA A 8 -2.21 4.83 26.25
CA ALA A 8 -1.41 3.60 26.41
C ALA A 8 -1.95 2.45 25.53
N SER A 9 -3.27 2.32 25.44
CA SER A 9 -3.92 1.34 24.55
C SER A 9 -3.60 1.61 23.09
N ASP A 10 -3.58 2.88 22.66
CA ASP A 10 -3.29 3.24 21.28
C ASP A 10 -1.80 3.02 20.92
N VAL A 11 -0.89 3.29 21.84
CA VAL A 11 0.54 2.95 21.67
C VAL A 11 0.71 1.44 21.51
N TYR A 12 0.12 0.65 22.39
CA TYR A 12 0.19 -0.82 22.32
C TYR A 12 -0.36 -1.36 20.99
N LYS A 13 -1.49 -0.83 20.53
CA LYS A 13 -2.11 -1.25 19.26
C LYS A 13 -1.19 -1.05 18.05
N ARG A 14 -0.31 -0.03 18.09
CA ARG A 14 0.60 0.31 16.99
C ARG A 14 1.92 -0.44 17.05
N GLN A 15 2.29 -1.02 18.20
CA GLN A 15 3.52 -1.82 18.34
C GLN A 15 3.48 -3.07 17.47
N LYS A 16 4.65 -3.49 16.98
CA LYS A 16 4.88 -4.72 16.22
C LYS A 16 5.67 -5.70 17.08
N LEU A 17 5.62 -6.98 16.78
CA LEU A 17 6.52 -7.97 17.41
C LEU A 17 7.97 -7.75 16.99
N ASP A 18 8.19 -7.38 15.74
CA ASP A 18 9.49 -6.96 15.21
C ASP A 18 9.44 -5.45 14.94
N GLU A 19 9.95 -4.66 15.88
CA GLU A 19 10.11 -3.22 15.78
C GLU A 19 11.39 -2.80 15.04
N GLY A 20 12.17 -3.75 14.51
CA GLY A 20 13.33 -3.49 13.69
C GLY A 20 12.99 -2.70 12.43
N ASN A 21 14.02 -2.09 11.85
CA ASN A 21 13.86 -1.20 10.69
C ASN A 21 13.17 -1.91 9.51
N ASP A 22 12.02 -1.41 9.08
CA ASP A 22 11.28 -1.95 7.94
C ASP A 22 12.09 -1.86 6.64
N GLU A 23 12.90 -0.81 6.45
CA GLU A 23 13.75 -0.65 5.27
C GLU A 23 14.81 -1.75 5.19
N GLU A 24 15.37 -2.15 6.33
CA GLU A 24 16.32 -3.26 6.42
C GLU A 24 15.63 -4.60 6.12
N PHE A 25 14.45 -4.84 6.70
CA PHE A 25 13.67 -6.05 6.44
C PHE A 25 13.30 -6.22 4.96
N TYR A 26 12.97 -5.12 4.27
CA TYR A 26 12.63 -5.11 2.85
C TYR A 26 13.83 -4.83 1.93
N SER A 27 15.07 -4.74 2.43
CA SER A 27 16.26 -4.45 1.63
C SER A 27 16.58 -5.53 0.59
N ALA A 28 16.34 -6.80 0.90
CA ALA A 28 16.50 -7.90 -0.04
C ALA A 28 15.26 -8.03 -0.95
N PRO A 29 15.42 -7.93 -2.28
CA PRO A 29 14.29 -8.00 -3.21
C PRO A 29 13.64 -9.39 -3.21
N LYS A 30 12.32 -9.42 -3.29
CA LYS A 30 11.51 -10.64 -3.28
C LYS A 30 10.70 -10.75 -4.58
N PHE A 31 11.32 -11.28 -5.63
CA PHE A 31 10.65 -11.48 -6.93
C PHE A 31 9.78 -12.75 -6.93
N VAL A 32 8.89 -12.84 -5.95
CA VAL A 32 7.95 -13.96 -5.80
C VAL A 32 6.53 -13.43 -5.66
N TYR A 33 5.57 -14.18 -6.15
CA TYR A 33 4.17 -13.87 -5.94
C TYR A 33 3.74 -14.32 -4.54
N HIS A 34 3.40 -13.38 -3.68
CA HIS A 34 2.85 -13.67 -2.36
C HIS A 34 1.37 -14.09 -2.43
N LEU A 35 0.70 -13.74 -3.52
CA LEU A 35 -0.70 -14.03 -3.80
C LEU A 35 -0.80 -15.16 -4.83
N ASP A 36 -1.76 -16.05 -4.67
CA ASP A 36 -1.99 -17.12 -5.64
C ASP A 36 -2.53 -16.58 -6.98
N SER A 37 -2.48 -17.42 -8.01
CA SER A 37 -2.86 -17.04 -9.37
C SER A 37 -4.33 -16.65 -9.50
N ASN A 38 -5.23 -17.33 -8.77
CA ASN A 38 -6.65 -17.04 -8.83
C ASN A 38 -6.96 -15.67 -8.24
N PHE A 39 -6.35 -15.36 -7.09
CA PHE A 39 -6.49 -14.04 -6.48
C PHE A 39 -5.97 -12.94 -7.39
N ARG A 40 -4.79 -13.12 -7.99
CA ARG A 40 -4.20 -12.13 -8.92
C ARG A 40 -5.08 -11.91 -10.14
N HIS A 41 -5.61 -12.98 -10.73
CA HIS A 41 -6.55 -12.89 -11.86
C HIS A 41 -7.84 -12.17 -11.46
N TYR A 42 -8.41 -12.51 -10.30
CA TYR A 42 -9.60 -11.83 -9.78
C TYR A 42 -9.34 -10.33 -9.56
N LEU A 43 -8.21 -9.98 -8.95
CA LEU A 43 -7.82 -8.60 -8.70
C LEU A 43 -7.67 -7.80 -10.00
N SER A 44 -7.00 -8.36 -11.00
CA SER A 44 -6.86 -7.75 -12.33
C SER A 44 -8.24 -7.49 -12.98
N ASN A 45 -9.18 -8.42 -12.85
CA ASN A 45 -10.55 -8.24 -13.36
C ASN A 45 -11.31 -7.12 -12.61
N VAL A 46 -11.11 -7.01 -11.28
CA VAL A 46 -11.66 -5.88 -10.50
C VAL A 46 -11.08 -4.57 -11.01
N TYR A 47 -9.77 -4.49 -11.20
CA TYR A 47 -9.12 -3.29 -11.73
C TYR A 47 -9.60 -2.93 -13.14
N LYS A 48 -9.80 -3.94 -13.99
CA LYS A 48 -10.35 -3.73 -15.34
C LYS A 48 -11.72 -3.07 -15.31
N LYS A 49 -12.56 -3.41 -14.32
CA LYS A 49 -13.91 -2.87 -14.15
C LYS A 49 -13.92 -1.50 -13.46
N GLU A 50 -13.12 -1.35 -12.40
CA GLU A 50 -13.22 -0.20 -11.50
C GLU A 50 -12.36 1.00 -11.92
N ILE A 51 -11.27 0.77 -12.67
CA ILE A 51 -10.36 1.82 -13.13
C ILE A 51 -10.77 2.25 -14.53
N ALA A 52 -11.00 3.54 -14.74
CA ALA A 52 -11.28 4.09 -16.07
C ALA A 52 -10.00 4.11 -16.94
N ASP A 53 -10.18 4.08 -18.26
CA ASP A 53 -9.05 4.30 -19.16
C ASP A 53 -8.49 5.71 -19.00
N TYR A 54 -7.20 5.87 -19.25
CA TYR A 54 -6.45 7.11 -19.10
C TYR A 54 -6.43 7.69 -17.68
N SER A 55 -6.66 6.85 -16.65
CA SER A 55 -6.51 7.24 -15.26
C SER A 55 -5.04 7.39 -14.87
N THR A 56 -4.77 8.31 -13.94
CA THR A 56 -3.51 8.37 -13.16
C THR A 56 -3.64 7.44 -11.96
N ILE A 57 -2.77 6.44 -11.88
CA ILE A 57 -2.78 5.41 -10.85
C ILE A 57 -1.64 5.63 -9.87
N LEU A 58 -1.91 5.44 -8.59
CA LEU A 58 -0.89 5.33 -7.55
C LEU A 58 -0.97 3.94 -6.92
N ASP A 59 0.11 3.15 -7.08
CA ASP A 59 0.27 1.85 -6.46
C ASP A 59 1.12 1.97 -5.18
N LEU A 60 0.44 1.95 -4.04
CA LEU A 60 1.02 2.16 -2.72
C LEU A 60 1.55 0.84 -2.13
N MET A 61 2.73 0.90 -1.52
CA MET A 61 3.44 -0.25 -0.95
C MET A 61 3.59 -1.37 -1.97
N SER A 62 3.89 -0.96 -3.20
CA SER A 62 4.05 -1.79 -4.38
C SER A 62 5.35 -2.60 -4.34
N SER A 63 5.42 -3.57 -5.22
CA SER A 63 6.57 -4.40 -5.49
C SER A 63 6.81 -4.51 -7.00
N TRP A 64 7.34 -5.63 -7.47
CA TRP A 64 7.71 -5.86 -8.87
C TRP A 64 6.52 -6.13 -9.81
N ASP A 65 5.30 -6.22 -9.30
CA ASP A 65 4.06 -6.40 -10.07
C ASP A 65 2.91 -5.65 -9.38
N SER A 66 2.17 -4.85 -10.14
CA SER A 66 0.99 -4.10 -9.67
C SER A 66 -0.33 -4.80 -9.96
N TYR A 67 -0.32 -5.95 -10.63
CA TYR A 67 -1.50 -6.72 -11.06
C TYR A 67 -2.48 -5.93 -11.94
N LEU A 68 -2.05 -4.81 -12.49
CA LEU A 68 -2.83 -3.98 -13.39
C LEU A 68 -3.02 -4.68 -14.74
N PRO A 69 -4.22 -4.60 -15.34
CA PRO A 69 -4.47 -5.15 -16.68
C PRO A 69 -3.54 -4.54 -17.73
N GLU A 70 -2.81 -5.37 -18.48
CA GLU A 70 -1.91 -4.94 -19.55
C GLU A 70 -2.65 -4.39 -20.78
N ASP A 71 -3.89 -4.81 -20.99
CA ASP A 71 -4.75 -4.38 -22.10
C ASP A 71 -5.44 -3.03 -21.85
N LYS A 72 -5.21 -2.40 -20.68
CA LYS A 72 -5.73 -1.07 -20.34
C LYS A 72 -4.71 0.02 -20.63
N LYS A 73 -5.22 1.22 -20.95
CA LYS A 73 -4.40 2.41 -21.15
C LYS A 73 -4.46 3.30 -19.90
N TYR A 74 -3.31 3.58 -19.33
CA TYR A 74 -3.16 4.49 -18.19
C TYR A 74 -2.54 5.80 -18.66
N LYS A 75 -2.92 6.90 -18.04
CA LYS A 75 -2.28 8.21 -18.26
C LYS A 75 -0.91 8.23 -17.62
N LYS A 76 -0.84 7.70 -16.39
CA LYS A 76 0.39 7.55 -15.63
C LYS A 76 0.20 6.50 -14.54
N VAL A 77 1.23 5.69 -14.30
CA VAL A 77 1.27 4.73 -13.18
C VAL A 77 2.46 5.09 -12.30
N ILE A 78 2.18 5.42 -11.05
CA ILE A 78 3.15 5.85 -10.05
C ILE A 78 3.26 4.76 -9.00
N GLY A 79 4.47 4.31 -8.69
CA GLY A 79 4.73 3.32 -7.66
C GLY A 79 5.28 3.94 -6.38
N HIS A 80 4.98 3.32 -5.25
CA HIS A 80 5.62 3.59 -3.98
C HIS A 80 5.93 2.28 -3.26
N GLY A 81 7.10 2.16 -2.65
CA GLY A 81 7.51 0.97 -1.90
C GLY A 81 8.80 1.17 -1.13
N LEU A 82 9.32 0.09 -0.57
CA LEU A 82 10.57 0.11 0.21
C LEU A 82 11.77 -0.52 -0.52
N ASN A 83 11.53 -1.30 -1.59
CA ASN A 83 12.60 -1.93 -2.33
C ASN A 83 12.73 -1.36 -3.74
N LYS A 84 13.85 -0.66 -3.97
CA LYS A 84 14.13 -0.03 -5.27
C LYS A 84 14.19 -1.04 -6.42
N GLN A 85 14.83 -2.18 -6.22
CA GLN A 85 15.02 -3.18 -7.28
C GLN A 85 13.70 -3.83 -7.71
N GLU A 86 12.78 -4.01 -6.74
CA GLU A 86 11.43 -4.50 -7.04
C GLU A 86 10.66 -3.48 -7.87
N LEU A 87 10.67 -2.20 -7.50
CA LEU A 87 9.98 -1.15 -8.25
C LEU A 87 10.57 -0.93 -9.64
N GLU A 88 11.89 -1.00 -9.79
CA GLU A 88 12.57 -0.93 -11.10
C GLU A 88 12.21 -2.12 -12.03
N LYS A 89 11.89 -3.28 -11.43
CA LYS A 89 11.45 -4.46 -12.17
C LYS A 89 10.00 -4.37 -12.64
N ASN A 90 9.19 -3.54 -12.00
CA ASN A 90 7.78 -3.36 -12.30
C ASN A 90 7.61 -2.49 -13.55
N LYS A 91 7.42 -3.15 -14.69
CA LYS A 91 7.41 -2.52 -16.02
C LYS A 91 6.21 -1.61 -16.29
N ILE A 92 5.16 -1.69 -15.47
CA ILE A 92 3.98 -0.84 -15.66
C ILE A 92 4.14 0.53 -15.00
N LEU A 93 5.14 0.71 -14.12
CA LEU A 93 5.40 1.96 -13.44
C LEU A 93 6.13 2.95 -14.37
N ASP A 94 5.57 4.14 -14.52
CA ASP A 94 6.25 5.26 -15.20
C ASP A 94 7.26 5.95 -14.27
N THR A 95 6.91 6.07 -12.99
CA THR A 95 7.76 6.67 -11.96
C THR A 95 7.49 5.98 -10.62
N TYR A 96 8.43 6.11 -9.70
CA TYR A 96 8.25 5.63 -8.32
C TYR A 96 9.08 6.46 -7.34
N TRP A 97 8.78 6.28 -6.03
CA TRP A 97 9.62 6.77 -4.94
C TRP A 97 9.71 5.75 -3.81
N ILE A 98 10.75 5.89 -2.98
CA ILE A 98 11.01 5.05 -1.81
C ILE A 98 10.70 5.85 -0.56
N GLN A 99 9.85 5.30 0.30
CA GLN A 99 9.48 5.93 1.57
C GLN A 99 8.91 4.90 2.54
N ASN A 100 9.23 5.05 3.83
CA ASN A 100 8.62 4.25 4.88
C ASN A 100 7.42 5.00 5.48
N PHE A 101 6.20 4.57 5.18
CA PHE A 101 4.98 5.18 5.71
C PHE A 101 4.77 5.00 7.23
N ASN A 102 5.56 4.16 7.89
CA ASN A 102 5.57 4.11 9.34
C ASN A 102 6.45 5.22 9.96
N LEU A 103 7.32 5.86 9.18
CA LEU A 103 8.15 7.01 9.59
C LEU A 103 7.59 8.35 9.11
N ASN A 104 7.13 8.40 7.86
CA ASN A 104 6.55 9.60 7.25
C ASN A 104 5.36 9.21 6.37
N GLN A 105 4.18 9.76 6.63
CA GLN A 105 2.95 9.45 5.90
C GLN A 105 2.62 10.46 4.78
N GLU A 106 3.41 11.53 4.64
CA GLU A 106 3.20 12.53 3.60
C GLU A 106 3.44 11.93 2.20
N ILE A 107 2.49 12.13 1.30
CA ILE A 107 2.61 11.67 -0.10
C ILE A 107 3.08 12.84 -0.97
N PRO A 108 4.24 12.73 -1.67
CA PRO A 108 4.82 13.82 -2.45
C PRO A 108 4.11 14.02 -3.80
N LEU A 109 2.79 14.15 -3.77
CA LEU A 109 1.94 14.40 -4.93
C LEU A 109 0.97 15.56 -4.63
N ASP A 110 0.56 16.25 -5.69
CA ASP A 110 -0.38 17.37 -5.60
C ASP A 110 -1.79 16.93 -5.21
N ASN A 111 -2.57 17.84 -4.62
CA ASN A 111 -3.97 17.63 -4.31
C ASN A 111 -4.76 17.26 -5.57
N GLY A 112 -5.62 16.25 -5.49
CA GLY A 112 -6.51 15.86 -6.58
C GLY A 112 -5.80 15.36 -7.84
N SER A 113 -4.55 14.89 -7.74
CA SER A 113 -3.71 14.52 -8.89
C SER A 113 -3.81 13.04 -9.30
N VAL A 114 -4.48 12.20 -8.50
CA VAL A 114 -4.57 10.74 -8.69
C VAL A 114 -6.02 10.31 -8.84
N ASP A 115 -6.32 9.51 -9.85
CA ASP A 115 -7.69 9.01 -10.10
C ASP A 115 -7.97 7.70 -9.37
N CYS A 116 -6.95 6.89 -9.15
CA CYS A 116 -7.10 5.65 -8.38
C CYS A 116 -5.84 5.33 -7.60
N CYS A 117 -5.99 5.15 -6.28
CA CYS A 117 -4.97 4.57 -5.41
C CYS A 117 -5.22 3.08 -5.24
N LEU A 118 -4.16 2.29 -5.28
CA LEU A 118 -4.18 0.84 -5.06
C LEU A 118 -3.34 0.51 -3.83
N MET A 119 -3.75 -0.49 -3.07
CA MET A 119 -2.93 -1.08 -2.02
C MET A 119 -3.24 -2.58 -1.92
N VAL A 120 -2.26 -3.41 -2.21
CA VAL A 120 -2.44 -4.86 -2.31
C VAL A 120 -1.76 -5.55 -1.14
N ALA A 121 -2.56 -6.19 -0.27
CA ALA A 121 -2.10 -7.00 0.87
C ALA A 121 -1.03 -6.30 1.74
N ALA A 122 -1.13 -4.99 1.90
CA ALA A 122 -0.13 -4.18 2.58
C ALA A 122 -0.67 -3.33 3.73
N TRP A 123 -1.97 -3.06 3.77
CA TRP A 123 -2.63 -2.25 4.79
C TRP A 123 -2.32 -2.71 6.23
N GLN A 124 -2.21 -4.01 6.44
CA GLN A 124 -1.93 -4.63 7.73
C GLN A 124 -0.56 -4.31 8.33
N TYR A 125 0.33 -3.61 7.60
CA TYR A 125 1.66 -3.24 8.09
C TYR A 125 1.76 -1.78 8.54
N LEU A 126 0.68 -1.00 8.35
CA LEU A 126 0.64 0.42 8.71
C LEU A 126 0.42 0.61 10.21
N GLN A 127 1.29 1.41 10.83
CA GLN A 127 1.17 1.83 12.22
C GLN A 127 0.30 3.10 12.36
N TYR A 128 0.22 3.90 11.30
CA TYR A 128 -0.52 5.18 11.25
C TYR A 128 -1.47 5.25 10.05
N PRO A 129 -2.40 4.28 9.90
CA PRO A 129 -3.27 4.19 8.73
C PRO A 129 -4.19 5.41 8.59
N GLU A 130 -4.59 6.03 9.69
CA GLU A 130 -5.43 7.23 9.69
C GLU A 130 -4.73 8.46 9.08
N ASN A 131 -3.42 8.61 9.30
CA ASN A 131 -2.65 9.70 8.71
C ASN A 131 -2.48 9.48 7.21
N LEU A 132 -2.11 8.24 6.81
CA LEU A 132 -1.99 7.89 5.41
C LEU A 132 -3.32 8.01 4.67
N THR A 133 -4.45 7.66 5.31
CA THR A 133 -5.79 7.82 4.71
C THR A 133 -6.10 9.29 4.40
N ARG A 134 -5.72 10.24 5.28
CA ARG A 134 -5.91 11.67 5.01
C ARG A 134 -5.10 12.13 3.81
N GLU A 135 -3.86 11.65 3.68
CA GLU A 135 -3.01 11.95 2.52
C GLU A 135 -3.57 11.35 1.23
N ILE A 136 -4.04 10.09 1.27
CA ILE A 136 -4.72 9.46 0.13
C ILE A 136 -5.95 10.27 -0.27
N ALA A 137 -6.77 10.70 0.70
CA ALA A 137 -7.95 11.53 0.42
C ALA A 137 -7.56 12.90 -0.18
N ARG A 138 -6.44 13.48 0.24
CA ARG A 138 -5.93 14.75 -0.29
C ARG A 138 -5.53 14.65 -1.75
N ILE A 139 -4.83 13.59 -2.14
CA ILE A 139 -4.29 13.42 -3.49
C ILE A 139 -5.30 12.85 -4.48
N LEU A 140 -6.37 12.19 -4.01
CA LEU A 140 -7.42 11.68 -4.90
C LEU A 140 -8.18 12.81 -5.58
N SER A 141 -8.38 12.67 -6.88
CA SER A 141 -9.24 13.55 -7.67
C SER A 141 -10.70 13.45 -7.22
N ASN A 142 -11.52 14.42 -7.65
CA ASN A 142 -12.97 14.35 -7.41
C ASN A 142 -13.51 13.06 -8.06
N GLN A 143 -14.17 12.19 -7.28
CA GLN A 143 -14.58 10.82 -7.65
C GLN A 143 -13.44 9.81 -7.78
N GLY A 144 -12.23 10.16 -7.38
CA GLY A 144 -11.11 9.22 -7.28
C GLY A 144 -11.41 8.05 -6.34
N LYS A 145 -10.82 6.90 -6.61
CA LYS A 145 -11.06 5.66 -5.86
C LYS A 145 -9.84 5.23 -5.09
N PHE A 146 -10.05 4.64 -3.92
CA PHE A 146 -9.03 3.89 -3.20
C PHE A 146 -9.44 2.42 -3.13
N LEU A 147 -8.69 1.55 -3.78
CA LEU A 147 -8.93 0.11 -3.85
C LEU A 147 -7.92 -0.62 -2.97
N ILE A 148 -8.41 -1.25 -1.91
CA ILE A 148 -7.60 -2.04 -0.98
C ILE A 148 -7.96 -3.50 -1.15
N SER A 149 -6.96 -4.36 -1.25
CA SER A 149 -7.15 -5.80 -1.20
C SER A 149 -6.41 -6.41 -0.02
N PHE A 150 -7.02 -7.41 0.58
CA PHE A 150 -6.50 -8.11 1.74
C PHE A 150 -6.21 -9.57 1.40
N SER A 151 -5.24 -10.14 2.10
CA SER A 151 -4.92 -11.57 2.05
C SER A 151 -4.87 -12.12 3.48
N ASN A 152 -5.13 -13.40 3.63
CA ASN A 152 -4.89 -14.13 4.88
C ASN A 152 -3.40 -14.45 5.11
N ARG A 153 -2.53 -14.02 4.20
CA ARG A 153 -1.06 -14.15 4.33
C ARG A 153 -0.49 -12.83 4.77
N ALA A 154 0.34 -12.85 5.81
CA ALA A 154 1.05 -11.67 6.30
C ALA A 154 2.41 -12.06 6.88
N PHE A 155 3.35 -11.13 6.86
CA PHE A 155 4.54 -11.16 7.70
C PHE A 155 4.14 -10.77 9.13
N TRP A 156 3.66 -11.75 9.87
CA TRP A 156 3.01 -11.56 11.17
C TRP A 156 3.79 -10.67 12.14
N HIS A 157 5.12 -10.84 12.17
CA HIS A 157 5.99 -10.06 13.05
C HIS A 157 6.05 -8.56 12.68
N LYS A 158 5.76 -8.21 11.43
CA LYS A 158 5.77 -6.84 10.92
C LYS A 158 4.39 -6.16 10.98
N ALA A 159 3.34 -6.87 11.35
CA ALA A 159 2.02 -6.31 11.51
C ALA A 159 1.83 -5.75 12.94
N PRO A 160 1.17 -4.56 13.11
CA PRO A 160 0.86 -4.01 14.43
C PRO A 160 -0.07 -4.90 15.23
N ASN A 161 -0.01 -4.77 16.57
CA ASN A 161 -0.80 -5.55 17.51
C ASN A 161 -2.31 -5.46 17.28
N ILE A 162 -2.81 -4.30 16.84
CA ILE A 162 -4.23 -4.16 16.47
C ILE A 162 -4.66 -5.16 15.40
N TRP A 163 -3.75 -5.50 14.48
CA TRP A 163 -4.05 -6.48 13.45
C TRP A 163 -3.89 -7.92 13.94
N THR A 164 -2.82 -8.19 14.71
CA THR A 164 -2.47 -9.55 15.15
C THR A 164 -3.28 -10.05 16.34
N SER A 165 -3.85 -9.15 17.17
CA SER A 165 -4.66 -9.52 18.33
C SER A 165 -6.17 -9.54 18.06
N SER A 166 -6.61 -9.23 16.84
CA SER A 166 -8.03 -9.21 16.46
C SER A 166 -8.49 -10.48 15.72
N THR A 167 -7.65 -11.52 15.69
CA THR A 167 -7.93 -12.82 15.05
C THR A 167 -8.14 -13.91 16.07
#